data_b13796f268a232153df440019800f081
#
_entry.id   b13796f268a232153df440019800f081
#
_cell.length_a   1.000
_cell.length_b   1.000
_cell.length_c   1.000
_cell.angle_alpha   90.00
_cell.angle_beta   90.00
_cell.angle_gamma   90.00
#
_symmetry.space_group_name_H-M   'P 1'
#
loop_
_entity.id
_entity.type
_entity.pdbx_description
1 polymer ?
#
loop_
_entity_poly.entity_id
_entity_poly.type
_entity_poly.pdbx_seq_one_letter_code
_entity_poly.pdbx_strand_id
1 'polypeptide(L)'
;MAVIPMLIYNAECWQDISDRTVDELDKLQIMFLKCLFAVGSGCPTPLLLSETGMISMRWRILEKKLLFLHHVDTLPDTALAKQIYKVQRKLNLPGLVRECRDFLVEHDLSDTSVFTKTQFKKLIQGKIRLKNKLSILNKVRKEGYKKVTHDELKDEDFKPKEYLSELV
;
A
#
# COMPACT_ATOMS: atom_id res chain seq x y z
N MET A 1 -0.46 4.61 16.86
CA MET A 1 0.71 4.10 16.10
C MET A 1 1.28 5.21 15.19
N ALA A 2 2.22 6.01 15.70
CA ALA A 2 2.75 7.19 14.98
C ALA A 2 3.97 6.90 14.08
N VAL A 3 4.63 5.75 14.23
CA VAL A 3 5.89 5.43 13.54
C VAL A 3 5.74 5.35 12.02
N ILE A 4 4.70 4.65 11.53
CA ILE A 4 4.50 4.48 10.08
C ILE A 4 4.26 5.81 9.36
N PRO A 5 3.38 6.72 9.83
CA PRO A 5 3.24 8.03 9.22
C PRO A 5 4.53 8.83 9.13
N MET A 6 5.43 8.70 10.12
CA MET A 6 6.74 9.36 10.10
C MET A 6 7.66 8.78 9.02
N LEU A 7 7.69 7.44 8.87
CA LEU A 7 8.53 6.75 7.88
C LEU A 7 8.16 7.09 6.43
N ILE A 8 6.89 7.36 6.16
CA ILE A 8 6.38 7.65 4.81
C ILE A 8 5.89 9.10 4.69
N TYR A 9 6.45 10.01 5.50
CA TYR A 9 6.14 11.43 5.38
C TYR A 9 6.55 11.94 3.99
N ASN A 10 5.68 12.67 3.32
CA ASN A 10 5.86 13.14 1.93
C ASN A 10 6.18 12.04 0.89
N ALA A 11 5.81 10.79 1.14
CA ALA A 11 6.08 9.70 0.21
C ALA A 11 5.39 9.88 -1.17
N GLU A 12 4.39 10.71 -1.25
CA GLU A 12 3.75 11.14 -2.50
C GLU A 12 4.70 11.89 -3.44
N CYS A 13 5.72 12.57 -2.90
CA CYS A 13 6.72 13.30 -3.68
C CYS A 13 7.93 12.45 -4.05
N TRP A 14 8.06 11.24 -3.52
CA TRP A 14 9.22 10.39 -3.80
C TRP A 14 9.11 9.81 -5.20
N GLN A 15 10.12 10.08 -6.03
CA GLN A 15 10.22 9.54 -7.38
C GLN A 15 11.28 8.44 -7.42
N ASP A 16 11.08 7.45 -8.29
CA ASP A 16 12.03 6.39 -8.59
C ASP A 16 12.64 5.70 -7.35
N ILE A 17 11.77 5.38 -6.38
CA ILE A 17 12.22 4.68 -5.18
C ILE A 17 12.70 3.29 -5.58
N SER A 18 13.94 2.97 -5.24
CA SER A 18 14.49 1.65 -5.50
C SER A 18 13.77 0.57 -4.67
N ASP A 19 13.67 -0.63 -5.24
CA ASP A 19 13.13 -1.79 -4.52
C ASP A 19 13.87 -2.03 -3.21
N ARG A 20 15.18 -1.82 -3.20
CA ARG A 20 16.00 -1.93 -2.00
C ARG A 20 15.54 -0.98 -0.89
N THR A 21 15.23 0.28 -1.23
CA THR A 21 14.74 1.25 -0.23
C THR A 21 13.40 0.82 0.36
N VAL A 22 12.49 0.31 -0.49
CA VAL A 22 11.20 -0.21 -0.04
C VAL A 22 11.38 -1.44 0.87
N ASP A 23 12.29 -2.34 0.52
CA ASP A 23 12.61 -3.52 1.33
C ASP A 23 13.18 -3.14 2.70
N GLU A 24 14.03 -2.11 2.78
CA GLU A 24 14.53 -1.60 4.07
C GLU A 24 13.39 -0.99 4.93
N LEU A 25 12.47 -0.26 4.32
CA LEU A 25 11.29 0.26 5.03
C LEU A 25 10.38 -0.88 5.52
N ASP A 26 10.19 -1.93 4.71
CA ASP A 26 9.43 -3.12 5.13
C ASP A 26 10.13 -3.86 6.28
N LYS A 27 11.48 -3.98 6.27
CA LYS A 27 12.24 -4.56 7.38
C LYS A 27 12.05 -3.76 8.67
N LEU A 28 12.11 -2.43 8.60
CA LEU A 28 11.85 -1.56 9.76
C LEU A 28 10.45 -1.76 10.32
N GLN A 29 9.43 -1.83 9.45
CA GLN A 29 8.05 -2.11 9.86
C GLN A 29 7.95 -3.48 10.58
N ILE A 30 8.56 -4.51 10.01
CA ILE A 30 8.55 -5.86 10.58
C ILE A 30 9.28 -5.91 11.92
N MET A 31 10.44 -5.26 12.01
CA MET A 31 11.20 -5.17 13.27
C MET A 31 10.37 -4.51 14.36
N PHE A 32 9.71 -3.39 14.03
CA PHE A 32 8.82 -2.70 14.95
C PHE A 32 7.66 -3.59 15.42
N LEU A 33 7.02 -4.34 14.50
CA LEU A 33 5.94 -5.25 14.83
C LEU A 33 6.42 -6.39 15.74
N LYS A 34 7.59 -6.97 15.45
CA LYS A 34 8.19 -8.01 16.30
C LYS A 34 8.46 -7.52 17.71
N CYS A 35 8.98 -6.31 17.86
CA CYS A 35 9.19 -5.68 19.16
C CYS A 35 7.85 -5.42 19.87
N LEU A 36 6.84 -4.89 19.17
CA LEU A 36 5.54 -4.55 19.75
C LEU A 36 4.82 -5.79 20.31
N PHE A 37 4.88 -6.91 19.58
CA PHE A 37 4.23 -8.16 19.97
C PHE A 37 5.14 -9.10 20.78
N ALA A 38 6.35 -8.66 21.12
CA ALA A 38 7.34 -9.45 21.84
C ALA A 38 7.58 -10.84 21.21
N VAL A 39 7.50 -10.94 19.87
CA VAL A 39 7.74 -12.18 19.15
C VAL A 39 9.21 -12.31 18.75
N GLY A 40 9.74 -13.53 18.83
CA GLY A 40 11.14 -13.81 18.51
C GLY A 40 11.50 -13.56 17.02
N SER A 41 12.80 -13.48 16.75
CA SER A 41 13.34 -13.28 15.38
C SER A 41 12.87 -14.36 14.40
N GLY A 42 12.66 -15.59 14.88
CA GLY A 42 12.18 -16.74 14.09
C GLY A 42 10.71 -16.67 13.68
N CYS A 43 9.94 -15.67 14.14
CA CYS A 43 8.55 -15.50 13.73
C CYS A 43 8.48 -15.22 12.22
N PRO A 44 7.72 -16.02 11.44
CA PRO A 44 7.58 -15.86 10.02
C PRO A 44 6.90 -14.53 9.68
N THR A 45 7.58 -13.72 8.89
CA THR A 45 7.10 -12.40 8.47
C THR A 45 5.72 -12.43 7.79
N PRO A 46 5.43 -13.37 6.86
CA PRO A 46 4.12 -13.42 6.21
C PRO A 46 2.98 -13.67 7.20
N LEU A 47 3.21 -14.50 8.22
CA LEU A 47 2.22 -14.75 9.26
C LEU A 47 1.97 -13.51 10.11
N LEU A 48 3.04 -12.84 10.54
CA LEU A 48 2.94 -11.60 11.32
C LEU A 48 2.15 -10.52 10.57
N LEU A 49 2.42 -10.34 9.27
CA LEU A 49 1.67 -9.39 8.44
C LEU A 49 0.22 -9.80 8.23
N SER A 50 -0.06 -11.10 8.12
CA SER A 50 -1.40 -11.65 8.01
C SER A 50 -2.22 -11.39 9.28
N GLU A 51 -1.67 -11.70 10.45
CA GLU A 51 -2.31 -11.53 11.75
C GLU A 51 -2.61 -10.06 12.06
N THR A 52 -1.64 -9.18 11.77
CA THR A 52 -1.75 -7.75 12.06
C THR A 52 -2.56 -6.98 11.02
N GLY A 53 -2.91 -7.59 9.89
CA GLY A 53 -3.56 -6.91 8.77
C GLY A 53 -2.70 -5.79 8.18
N MET A 54 -1.39 -5.81 8.43
CA MET A 54 -0.50 -4.74 7.98
C MET A 54 -0.20 -4.85 6.49
N ILE A 55 -0.23 -3.69 5.85
CA ILE A 55 0.07 -3.53 4.42
C ILE A 55 1.56 -3.20 4.29
N SER A 56 2.26 -3.77 3.29
CA SER A 56 3.67 -3.45 3.02
C SER A 56 3.86 -1.98 2.66
N MET A 57 5.05 -1.46 2.89
CA MET A 57 5.40 -0.05 2.64
C MET A 57 5.23 0.32 1.17
N ARG A 58 5.52 -0.60 0.24
CA ARG A 58 5.27 -0.42 -1.20
C ARG A 58 3.83 0.01 -1.47
N TRP A 59 2.85 -0.70 -0.93
CA TRP A 59 1.44 -0.40 -1.15
C TRP A 59 0.98 0.86 -0.43
N ARG A 60 1.56 1.16 0.73
CA ARG A 60 1.26 2.41 1.46
C ARG A 60 1.77 3.63 0.71
N ILE A 61 2.97 3.54 0.13
CA ILE A 61 3.55 4.61 -0.68
C ILE A 61 2.69 4.81 -1.94
N LEU A 62 2.31 3.73 -2.62
CA LEU A 62 1.43 3.79 -3.79
C LEU A 62 0.06 4.39 -3.45
N GLU A 63 -0.54 4.02 -2.32
CA GLU A 63 -1.80 4.62 -1.85
C GLU A 63 -1.68 6.15 -1.73
N LYS A 64 -0.62 6.63 -1.08
CA LYS A 64 -0.36 8.07 -0.96
C LYS A 64 -0.19 8.75 -2.31
N LYS A 65 0.59 8.17 -3.21
CA LYS A 65 0.79 8.67 -4.59
C LYS A 65 -0.52 8.76 -5.36
N LEU A 66 -1.37 7.72 -5.30
CA LEU A 66 -2.67 7.70 -5.96
C LEU A 66 -3.63 8.76 -5.41
N LEU A 67 -3.67 8.94 -4.08
CA LEU A 67 -4.50 9.98 -3.46
C LEU A 67 -4.02 11.39 -3.81
N PHE A 68 -2.71 11.59 -3.90
CA PHE A 68 -2.13 12.87 -4.34
C PHE A 68 -2.46 13.13 -5.81
N LEU A 69 -2.33 12.13 -6.67
CA LEU A 69 -2.66 12.23 -8.09
C LEU A 69 -4.15 12.59 -8.28
N HIS A 70 -5.05 11.93 -7.55
CA HIS A 70 -6.48 12.27 -7.55
C HIS A 70 -6.71 13.73 -7.11
N HIS A 71 -6.01 14.18 -6.05
CA HIS A 71 -6.11 15.57 -5.62
C HIS A 71 -5.68 16.54 -6.73
N VAL A 72 -4.55 16.29 -7.40
CA VAL A 72 -4.07 17.13 -8.51
C VAL A 72 -5.06 17.12 -9.67
N ASP A 73 -5.67 15.97 -9.97
CA ASP A 73 -6.67 15.85 -11.04
C ASP A 73 -7.96 16.63 -10.76
N THR A 74 -8.32 16.81 -9.51
CA THR A 74 -9.50 17.60 -9.07
C THR A 74 -9.24 19.10 -8.97
N LEU A 75 -8.00 19.57 -9.09
CA LEU A 75 -7.68 20.99 -9.07
C LEU A 75 -8.26 21.72 -10.31
N PRO A 76 -8.49 23.03 -10.22
CA PRO A 76 -8.89 23.83 -11.38
C PRO A 76 -7.79 23.83 -12.47
N ASP A 77 -8.18 23.96 -13.72
CA ASP A 77 -7.25 23.91 -14.86
C ASP A 77 -6.20 25.01 -14.86
N THR A 78 -6.46 26.10 -14.13
CA THR A 78 -5.51 27.20 -13.91
C THR A 78 -4.39 26.87 -12.93
N ALA A 79 -4.54 25.81 -12.13
CA ALA A 79 -3.51 25.41 -11.17
C ALA A 79 -2.28 24.85 -11.87
N LEU A 80 -1.09 25.37 -11.54
CA LEU A 80 0.18 24.93 -12.12
C LEU A 80 0.40 23.43 -11.98
N ALA A 81 0.08 22.86 -10.81
CA ALA A 81 0.21 21.43 -10.56
C ALA A 81 -0.62 20.60 -11.57
N LYS A 82 -1.85 21.04 -11.87
CA LYS A 82 -2.69 20.37 -12.87
C LYS A 82 -2.15 20.50 -14.28
N GLN A 83 -1.60 21.65 -14.62
CA GLN A 83 -0.98 21.87 -15.94
C GLN A 83 0.23 20.94 -16.12
N ILE A 84 1.12 20.88 -15.13
CA ILE A 84 2.27 19.97 -15.13
C ILE A 84 1.79 18.51 -15.25
N TYR A 85 0.78 18.11 -14.47
CA TYR A 85 0.20 16.77 -14.54
C TYR A 85 -0.32 16.42 -15.94
N LYS A 86 -1.06 17.34 -16.60
CA LYS A 86 -1.54 17.16 -17.97
C LYS A 86 -0.38 16.95 -18.97
N VAL A 87 0.70 17.72 -18.83
CA VAL A 87 1.90 17.58 -19.67
C VAL A 87 2.59 16.23 -19.41
N GLN A 88 2.82 15.86 -18.15
CA GLN A 88 3.42 14.56 -17.80
C GLN A 88 2.61 13.39 -18.34
N ARG A 89 1.27 13.46 -18.22
CA ARG A 89 0.36 12.44 -18.76
C ARG A 89 0.44 12.33 -20.28
N LYS A 90 0.48 13.47 -20.98
CA LYS A 90 0.56 13.53 -22.45
C LYS A 90 1.89 13.00 -22.98
N LEU A 91 2.99 13.37 -22.34
CA LEU A 91 4.35 12.98 -22.74
C LEU A 91 4.78 11.62 -22.19
N ASN A 92 3.95 10.98 -21.37
CA ASN A 92 4.26 9.71 -20.71
C ASN A 92 5.61 9.72 -19.98
N LEU A 93 5.90 10.84 -19.29
CA LEU A 93 7.16 10.98 -18.57
C LEU A 93 7.27 10.00 -17.40
N PRO A 94 8.50 9.54 -17.09
CA PRO A 94 8.73 8.73 -15.90
C PRO A 94 8.36 9.49 -14.62
N GLY A 95 8.09 8.78 -13.54
CA GLY A 95 7.76 9.34 -12.23
C GLY A 95 6.34 9.05 -11.78
N LEU A 96 5.79 9.89 -10.90
CA LEU A 96 4.50 9.71 -10.22
C LEU A 96 3.36 9.27 -11.16
N VAL A 97 3.20 9.97 -12.28
CA VAL A 97 2.08 9.71 -13.20
C VAL A 97 2.16 8.33 -13.81
N ARG A 98 3.37 7.89 -14.22
CA ARG A 98 3.59 6.57 -14.82
C ARG A 98 3.40 5.45 -13.80
N GLU A 99 3.97 5.58 -12.60
CA GLU A 99 3.83 4.60 -11.53
C GLU A 99 2.36 4.38 -11.12
N CYS A 100 1.58 5.48 -11.04
CA CYS A 100 0.16 5.40 -10.72
C CYS A 100 -0.69 4.87 -11.89
N ARG A 101 -0.31 5.19 -13.13
CA ARG A 101 -1.04 4.79 -14.33
C ARG A 101 -1.19 3.28 -14.44
N ASP A 102 -0.11 2.53 -14.24
CA ASP A 102 -0.12 1.09 -14.38
C ASP A 102 -1.15 0.46 -13.42
N PHE A 103 -1.21 0.96 -12.18
CA PHE A 103 -2.21 0.53 -11.22
C PHE A 103 -3.63 0.95 -11.63
N LEU A 104 -3.82 2.17 -12.11
CA LEU A 104 -5.14 2.67 -12.50
C LEU A 104 -5.69 1.93 -13.72
N VAL A 105 -4.85 1.66 -14.73
CA VAL A 105 -5.22 0.90 -15.92
C VAL A 105 -5.59 -0.54 -15.57
N GLU A 106 -4.79 -1.21 -14.73
CA GLU A 106 -5.06 -2.59 -14.30
C GLU A 106 -6.42 -2.72 -13.58
N HIS A 107 -6.91 -1.64 -12.98
CA HIS A 107 -8.15 -1.65 -12.19
C HIS A 107 -9.31 -0.89 -12.84
N ASP A 108 -9.19 -0.51 -14.12
CA ASP A 108 -10.20 0.26 -14.87
C ASP A 108 -10.57 1.61 -14.22
N LEU A 109 -9.58 2.26 -13.59
CA LEU A 109 -9.74 3.53 -12.88
C LEU A 109 -9.09 4.70 -13.63
N SER A 110 -9.11 4.67 -14.96
CA SER A 110 -8.41 5.65 -15.80
C SER A 110 -8.93 7.07 -15.65
N ASP A 111 -10.21 7.24 -15.28
CA ASP A 111 -10.80 8.54 -14.97
C ASP A 111 -11.04 8.68 -13.46
N THR A 112 -10.12 9.36 -12.79
CA THR A 112 -10.18 9.56 -11.35
C THR A 112 -11.14 10.68 -10.96
N SER A 113 -11.49 11.57 -11.87
CA SER A 113 -12.31 12.76 -11.61
C SER A 113 -13.77 12.45 -11.28
N VAL A 114 -14.25 11.28 -11.69
CA VAL A 114 -15.64 10.82 -11.46
C VAL A 114 -15.91 10.54 -9.97
N PHE A 115 -14.86 10.25 -9.19
CA PHE A 115 -14.99 9.84 -7.79
C PHE A 115 -14.78 11.01 -6.84
N THR A 116 -15.58 11.06 -5.78
CA THR A 116 -15.25 11.91 -4.64
C THR A 116 -14.00 11.37 -3.93
N LYS A 117 -13.24 12.24 -3.25
CA LYS A 117 -12.04 11.85 -2.49
C LYS A 117 -12.27 10.65 -1.58
N THR A 118 -13.41 10.60 -0.90
CA THR A 118 -13.74 9.51 0.03
C THR A 118 -14.04 8.19 -0.70
N GLN A 119 -14.79 8.26 -1.80
CA GLN A 119 -15.08 7.09 -2.64
C GLN A 119 -13.80 6.53 -3.25
N PHE A 120 -12.98 7.39 -3.85
CA PHE A 120 -11.71 7.00 -4.45
C PHE A 120 -10.78 6.35 -3.42
N LYS A 121 -10.65 6.95 -2.22
CA LYS A 121 -9.85 6.38 -1.13
C LYS A 121 -10.32 4.98 -0.74
N LYS A 122 -11.61 4.78 -0.50
CA LYS A 122 -12.16 3.46 -0.13
C LYS A 122 -11.90 2.42 -1.22
N LEU A 123 -12.09 2.80 -2.47
CA LEU A 123 -11.91 1.92 -3.63
C LEU A 123 -10.44 1.48 -3.77
N ILE A 124 -9.50 2.43 -3.72
CA ILE A 124 -8.06 2.13 -3.77
C ILE A 124 -7.64 1.25 -2.61
N GLN A 125 -8.07 1.58 -1.40
CA GLN A 125 -7.74 0.79 -0.21
C GLN A 125 -8.21 -0.67 -0.34
N GLY A 126 -9.42 -0.89 -0.86
CA GLY A 126 -9.91 -2.24 -1.14
C GLY A 126 -9.04 -2.99 -2.14
N LYS A 127 -8.68 -2.36 -3.26
CA LYS A 127 -7.82 -2.97 -4.28
C LYS A 127 -6.40 -3.27 -3.78
N ILE A 128 -5.82 -2.33 -3.04
CA ILE A 128 -4.49 -2.49 -2.44
C ILE A 128 -4.47 -3.63 -1.41
N ARG A 129 -5.48 -3.71 -0.54
CA ARG A 129 -5.60 -4.80 0.43
C ARG A 129 -5.67 -6.15 -0.25
N LEU A 130 -6.46 -6.27 -1.31
CA LEU A 130 -6.55 -7.51 -2.08
C LEU A 130 -5.20 -7.91 -2.69
N LYS A 131 -4.48 -6.97 -3.32
CA LYS A 131 -3.14 -7.23 -3.87
C LYS A 131 -2.12 -7.62 -2.79
N ASN A 132 -2.14 -6.93 -1.66
CA ASN A 132 -1.28 -7.24 -0.53
C ASN A 132 -1.55 -8.66 -0.01
N LYS A 133 -2.84 -9.02 0.14
CA LYS A 133 -3.27 -10.38 0.55
C LYS A 133 -2.74 -11.44 -0.42
N LEU A 134 -2.92 -11.24 -1.72
CA LEU A 134 -2.42 -12.17 -2.74
C LEU A 134 -0.89 -12.31 -2.71
N SER A 135 -0.18 -11.19 -2.50
CA SER A 135 1.29 -11.20 -2.35
C SER A 135 1.73 -12.02 -1.14
N ILE A 136 1.09 -11.84 0.02
CA ILE A 136 1.38 -12.60 1.24
C ILE A 136 1.08 -14.09 1.04
N LEU A 137 -0.08 -14.43 0.47
CA LEU A 137 -0.45 -15.81 0.17
C LEU A 137 0.57 -16.51 -0.74
N ASN A 138 1.05 -15.82 -1.77
CA ASN A 138 2.06 -16.35 -2.65
C ASN A 138 3.41 -16.59 -1.94
N LYS A 139 3.80 -15.71 -1.01
CA LYS A 139 4.99 -15.90 -0.16
C LYS A 139 4.82 -17.10 0.76
N VAL A 140 3.69 -17.22 1.44
CA VAL A 140 3.37 -18.36 2.30
C VAL A 140 3.43 -19.70 1.55
N ARG A 141 2.88 -19.74 0.33
CA ARG A 141 2.94 -20.94 -0.53
C ARG A 141 4.37 -21.29 -0.97
N LYS A 142 5.17 -20.30 -1.34
CA LYS A 142 6.57 -20.51 -1.77
C LYS A 142 7.46 -20.99 -0.63
N GLU A 143 7.27 -20.47 0.57
CA GLU A 143 8.07 -20.82 1.75
C GLU A 143 7.63 -22.15 2.41
N GLY A 144 6.62 -22.80 1.86
CA GLY A 144 6.23 -24.16 2.28
C GLY A 144 5.61 -24.25 3.67
N TYR A 145 5.04 -23.18 4.19
CA TYR A 145 4.28 -23.17 5.45
C TYR A 145 2.98 -23.99 5.30
N LYS A 146 3.12 -25.32 5.25
CA LYS A 146 2.01 -26.27 5.06
C LYS A 146 0.98 -26.28 6.19
N LYS A 147 1.31 -25.69 7.35
CA LYS A 147 0.47 -25.72 8.56
C LYS A 147 -0.38 -24.46 8.78
N VAL A 148 -0.21 -23.42 7.98
CA VAL A 148 -1.16 -22.31 8.03
C VAL A 148 -2.41 -22.79 7.35
N THR A 149 -3.43 -23.09 8.14
CA THR A 149 -4.70 -23.58 7.61
C THR A 149 -5.23 -22.57 6.62
N HIS A 150 -5.50 -23.06 5.43
CA HIS A 150 -6.06 -22.28 4.30
C HIS A 150 -7.31 -21.48 4.72
N ASP A 151 -7.94 -21.84 5.83
CA ASP A 151 -9.15 -21.23 6.36
C ASP A 151 -8.89 -19.93 7.11
N GLU A 152 -7.79 -19.81 7.84
CA GLU A 152 -7.39 -18.54 8.51
C GLU A 152 -7.00 -17.43 7.53
N LEU A 153 -6.56 -17.81 6.31
CA LEU A 153 -6.21 -16.88 5.26
C LEU A 153 -7.39 -16.56 4.31
N LYS A 154 -8.52 -17.24 4.47
CA LYS A 154 -9.75 -16.99 3.70
C LYS A 154 -10.55 -15.79 4.19
N ASP A 155 -10.20 -15.21 5.33
CA ASP A 155 -10.88 -14.04 5.86
C ASP A 155 -10.87 -12.92 4.79
N GLU A 156 -12.04 -12.63 4.23
CA GLU A 156 -12.19 -11.80 3.03
C GLU A 156 -11.67 -10.37 3.23
N ASP A 157 -11.66 -9.90 4.47
CA ASP A 157 -11.36 -8.50 4.77
C ASP A 157 -9.91 -8.21 5.16
N PHE A 158 -9.06 -9.23 5.41
CA PHE A 158 -7.67 -9.03 5.87
C PHE A 158 -7.56 -7.97 6.98
N LYS A 159 -8.44 -8.07 7.95
CA LYS A 159 -8.46 -7.20 9.13
C LYS A 159 -7.53 -7.74 10.22
N PRO A 160 -7.03 -6.87 11.10
CA PRO A 160 -6.36 -7.34 12.32
C PRO A 160 -7.28 -8.28 13.08
N LYS A 161 -6.74 -9.38 13.62
CA LYS A 161 -7.52 -10.30 14.45
C LYS A 161 -8.06 -9.56 15.68
N GLU A 162 -9.28 -9.89 16.10
CA GLU A 162 -9.98 -9.18 17.18
C GLU A 162 -9.19 -9.13 18.49
N TYR A 163 -8.46 -10.22 18.83
CA TYR A 163 -7.63 -10.27 20.03
C TYR A 163 -6.50 -9.21 20.04
N LEU A 164 -6.11 -8.66 18.87
CA LEU A 164 -5.13 -7.58 18.79
C LEU A 164 -5.71 -6.22 19.18
N SER A 165 -7.04 -6.05 19.12
CA SER A 165 -7.70 -4.82 19.56
C SER A 165 -7.66 -4.65 21.09
N GLU A 166 -7.48 -5.73 21.83
CA GLU A 166 -7.38 -5.72 23.29
C GLU A 166 -5.96 -5.40 23.80
N LEU A 167 -4.96 -5.40 22.90
CA LEU A 167 -3.55 -5.16 23.21
C LEU A 167 -3.10 -3.71 22.94
N VAL A 168 -3.98 -2.84 22.44
CA VAL A 168 -3.74 -1.44 22.11
C VAL A 168 -4.62 -0.55 22.93
#